data_0dc44886788b00c5dbd49af108a65bc0
#
_entry.id   0dc44886788b00c5dbd49af108a65bc0
#
_cell.length_a   1.000
_cell.length_b   1.000
_cell.length_c   1.000
_cell.angle_alpha   90.00
_cell.angle_beta   90.00
_cell.angle_gamma   90.00
#
_symmetry.space_group_name_H-M   'P 1'
#
loop_
_entity.id
_entity.type
_entity.pdbx_description
1 polymer ?
#
loop_
_entity_poly.entity_id
_entity_poly.type
_entity_poly.pdbx_seq_one_letter_code
_entity_poly.pdbx_strand_id
1 'polypeptide(L)'
;MSDAQGSRVGSTFGPYRLTRLLGRGGMGEVYEAEHTVKEWTVAVKLMSETFSKDPVFRERMKREARITGRLQEPHVVPIHDYGEIDGQMYLEMRLIEGTDLDNLLKRFGPLTPPRAVAIITQVASALDAAHAAGVMHRDVKPQNILVTREDFAYLVDFGIASATTDEKLTQLGTAVGTWKYMAPERFSNDEVTYRADIYALACVLHECLTGSPPYRADSASMLVTAHMMDPIPQPSTVRAGIPKAFDTVIARGMAKQPGDRYASAGDLALAAHEALSNPDQDHAADILRRSQEAT
;
A
#
# COMPACT_ATOMS: atom_id res chain seq x y z
N MET A 1 -10.07 -20.55 -17.32
CA MET A 1 -10.90 -20.00 -18.42
C MET A 1 -12.31 -19.75 -17.88
N SER A 2 -12.55 -18.72 -17.07
CA SER A 2 -13.91 -18.37 -16.60
C SER A 2 -13.99 -16.95 -16.03
N ASP A 3 -13.41 -15.93 -16.71
CA ASP A 3 -13.53 -14.51 -16.30
C ASP A 3 -13.91 -13.55 -17.45
N ALA A 4 -14.45 -14.08 -18.54
CA ALA A 4 -14.86 -13.28 -19.69
C ALA A 4 -16.29 -12.72 -19.58
N GLN A 5 -17.07 -13.06 -18.55
CA GLN A 5 -18.41 -12.53 -18.35
C GLN A 5 -18.36 -11.25 -17.50
N GLY A 6 -18.42 -10.10 -18.19
CA GLY A 6 -18.48 -8.77 -17.58
C GLY A 6 -17.27 -7.86 -17.81
N SER A 7 -16.22 -8.31 -18.48
CA SER A 7 -15.08 -7.46 -18.86
C SER A 7 -15.43 -6.60 -20.09
N ARG A 8 -15.02 -5.32 -20.05
CA ARG A 8 -15.17 -4.37 -21.17
C ARG A 8 -14.01 -4.44 -22.18
N VAL A 9 -13.16 -5.46 -22.10
CA VAL A 9 -12.06 -5.68 -23.04
C VAL A 9 -12.59 -5.73 -24.47
N GLY A 10 -11.92 -5.00 -25.38
CA GLY A 10 -12.33 -4.82 -26.78
C GLY A 10 -13.31 -3.69 -27.02
N SER A 11 -13.90 -3.08 -25.97
CA SER A 11 -14.78 -1.92 -26.13
C SER A 11 -14.00 -0.60 -26.08
N THR A 12 -14.67 0.48 -26.49
CA THR A 12 -14.17 1.84 -26.36
C THR A 12 -14.82 2.57 -25.20
N PHE A 13 -14.06 3.44 -24.53
CA PHE A 13 -14.51 4.37 -23.52
C PHE A 13 -13.95 5.74 -23.86
N GLY A 14 -14.75 6.61 -24.46
CA GLY A 14 -14.28 7.86 -25.04
C GLY A 14 -13.10 7.64 -26.01
N PRO A 15 -11.94 8.28 -25.79
CA PRO A 15 -10.76 8.08 -26.61
C PRO A 15 -9.95 6.81 -26.28
N TYR A 16 -10.40 5.98 -25.33
CA TYR A 16 -9.65 4.81 -24.86
C TYR A 16 -10.22 3.52 -25.47
N ARG A 17 -9.39 2.73 -26.13
CA ARG A 17 -9.68 1.36 -26.52
C ARG A 17 -9.16 0.42 -25.43
N LEU A 18 -10.05 -0.23 -24.70
CA LEU A 18 -9.70 -1.12 -23.58
C LEU A 18 -9.14 -2.44 -24.12
N THR A 19 -7.87 -2.71 -23.84
CA THR A 19 -7.16 -3.88 -24.42
C THR A 19 -7.05 -5.05 -23.46
N ARG A 20 -6.84 -4.78 -22.17
CA ARG A 20 -6.66 -5.82 -21.16
C ARG A 20 -7.15 -5.34 -19.79
N LEU A 21 -7.83 -6.21 -19.05
CA LEU A 21 -8.18 -5.94 -17.66
C LEU A 21 -6.93 -6.18 -16.79
N LEU A 22 -6.48 -5.14 -16.08
CA LEU A 22 -5.33 -5.20 -15.16
C LEU A 22 -5.75 -5.56 -13.75
N GLY A 23 -6.93 -5.09 -13.30
CA GLY A 23 -7.44 -5.36 -11.98
C GLY A 23 -8.90 -4.95 -11.81
N ARG A 24 -9.56 -5.57 -10.82
CA ARG A 24 -10.92 -5.25 -10.41
C ARG A 24 -10.98 -5.10 -8.90
N GLY A 25 -11.63 -4.06 -8.41
CA GLY A 25 -11.81 -3.78 -6.99
C GLY A 25 -13.18 -3.19 -6.69
N GLY A 26 -13.46 -2.93 -5.42
CA GLY A 26 -14.76 -2.39 -5.00
C GLY A 26 -15.11 -1.03 -5.59
N MET A 27 -14.13 -0.26 -6.03
CA MET A 27 -14.33 1.08 -6.61
C MET A 27 -14.45 1.08 -8.13
N GLY A 28 -14.07 -0.01 -8.79
CA GLY A 28 -14.10 -0.08 -10.24
C GLY A 28 -13.06 -1.02 -10.82
N GLU A 29 -12.72 -0.79 -12.06
CA GLU A 29 -11.85 -1.64 -12.86
C GLU A 29 -10.71 -0.83 -13.45
N VAL A 30 -9.52 -1.43 -13.51
CA VAL A 30 -8.33 -0.85 -14.15
C VAL A 30 -8.03 -1.62 -15.42
N TYR A 31 -7.94 -0.89 -16.53
CA TYR A 31 -7.64 -1.45 -17.84
C TYR A 31 -6.32 -0.90 -18.39
N GLU A 32 -5.59 -1.74 -19.06
CA GLU A 32 -4.66 -1.29 -20.09
C GLU A 32 -5.50 -0.81 -21.28
N ALA A 33 -5.16 0.36 -21.81
CA ALA A 33 -5.90 0.95 -22.90
C ALA A 33 -4.97 1.68 -23.89
N GLU A 34 -5.34 1.69 -25.16
CA GLU A 34 -4.76 2.57 -26.15
C GLU A 34 -5.55 3.87 -26.21
N HIS A 35 -4.85 4.99 -26.03
CA HIS A 35 -5.44 6.30 -26.26
C HIS A 35 -5.43 6.59 -27.78
N THR A 36 -6.58 6.47 -28.43
CA THR A 36 -6.72 6.48 -29.90
C THR A 36 -6.30 7.78 -30.59
N VAL A 37 -6.24 8.90 -29.84
CA VAL A 37 -5.86 10.22 -30.38
C VAL A 37 -4.37 10.51 -30.14
N LYS A 38 -3.85 10.13 -28.96
CA LYS A 38 -2.45 10.37 -28.57
C LYS A 38 -1.52 9.22 -28.96
N GLU A 39 -2.07 8.08 -29.40
CA GLU A 39 -1.35 6.89 -29.88
C GLU A 39 -0.35 6.31 -28.87
N TRP A 40 -0.70 6.36 -27.58
CA TRP A 40 0.09 5.75 -26.50
C TRP A 40 -0.74 4.78 -25.67
N THR A 41 -0.07 3.87 -24.98
CA THR A 41 -0.69 2.92 -24.05
C THR A 41 -0.67 3.48 -22.63
N VAL A 42 -1.81 3.36 -21.93
CA VAL A 42 -2.02 3.89 -20.59
C VAL A 42 -2.73 2.86 -19.71
N ALA A 43 -2.74 3.10 -18.41
CA ALA A 43 -3.67 2.47 -17.48
C ALA A 43 -4.87 3.41 -17.25
N VAL A 44 -6.08 2.92 -17.43
CA VAL A 44 -7.29 3.68 -17.19
C VAL A 44 -8.11 3.00 -16.10
N LYS A 45 -8.33 3.69 -15.00
CA LYS A 45 -9.22 3.25 -13.92
C LYS A 45 -10.61 3.83 -14.17
N LEU A 46 -11.58 2.94 -14.35
CA LEU A 46 -13.00 3.27 -14.51
C LEU A 46 -13.70 3.07 -13.18
N MET A 47 -14.26 4.15 -12.63
CA MET A 47 -14.99 4.08 -11.37
C MET A 47 -16.34 3.38 -11.58
N SER A 48 -16.78 2.63 -10.57
CA SER A 48 -18.11 2.00 -10.63
C SER A 48 -19.22 3.05 -10.69
N GLU A 49 -20.38 2.64 -11.15
CA GLU A 49 -21.55 3.51 -11.28
C GLU A 49 -21.93 4.16 -9.94
N THR A 50 -21.86 3.39 -8.86
CA THR A 50 -22.16 3.86 -7.50
C THR A 50 -21.28 5.06 -7.11
N PHE A 51 -19.97 4.96 -7.35
CA PHE A 51 -19.02 6.02 -7.04
C PHE A 51 -19.12 7.19 -8.04
N SER A 52 -19.35 6.90 -9.31
CA SER A 52 -19.50 7.94 -10.34
C SER A 52 -20.75 8.82 -10.12
N LYS A 53 -21.80 8.30 -9.48
CA LYS A 53 -23.01 9.04 -9.15
C LYS A 53 -22.93 9.81 -7.82
N ASP A 54 -21.95 9.51 -6.96
CA ASP A 54 -21.80 10.18 -5.67
C ASP A 54 -21.09 11.55 -5.82
N PRO A 55 -21.76 12.67 -5.59
CA PRO A 55 -21.19 14.00 -5.79
C PRO A 55 -20.02 14.29 -4.84
N VAL A 56 -20.03 13.75 -3.62
CA VAL A 56 -18.96 13.93 -2.65
C VAL A 56 -17.71 13.19 -3.12
N PHE A 57 -17.88 11.96 -3.60
CA PHE A 57 -16.79 11.19 -4.17
C PHE A 57 -16.18 11.89 -5.40
N ARG A 58 -17.01 12.39 -6.31
CA ARG A 58 -16.57 13.08 -7.54
C ARG A 58 -15.67 14.27 -7.26
N GLU A 59 -16.10 15.16 -6.36
CA GLU A 59 -15.34 16.35 -6.01
C GLU A 59 -14.02 16.00 -5.31
N ARG A 60 -14.05 15.01 -4.44
CA ARG A 60 -12.86 14.52 -3.77
C ARG A 60 -11.87 13.90 -4.75
N MET A 61 -12.33 12.99 -5.62
CA MET A 61 -11.50 12.37 -6.65
C MET A 61 -10.79 13.41 -7.51
N LYS A 62 -11.53 14.42 -8.01
CA LYS A 62 -10.96 15.52 -8.80
C LYS A 62 -9.90 16.31 -8.03
N ARG A 63 -10.16 16.60 -6.75
CA ARG A 63 -9.22 17.31 -5.89
C ARG A 63 -7.93 16.50 -5.69
N GLU A 64 -8.05 15.23 -5.31
CA GLU A 64 -6.92 14.35 -5.02
C GLU A 64 -6.12 14.04 -6.28
N ALA A 65 -6.79 13.73 -7.40
CA ALA A 65 -6.13 13.55 -8.69
C ALA A 65 -5.35 14.80 -9.13
N ARG A 66 -5.89 16.01 -8.90
CA ARG A 66 -5.20 17.27 -9.19
C ARG A 66 -3.94 17.45 -8.37
N ILE A 67 -3.98 17.12 -7.07
CA ILE A 67 -2.83 17.29 -6.18
C ILE A 67 -1.78 16.23 -6.51
N THR A 68 -2.19 14.96 -6.59
CA THR A 68 -1.29 13.82 -6.87
C THR A 68 -0.64 13.96 -8.24
N GLY A 69 -1.38 14.41 -9.26
CA GLY A 69 -0.84 14.64 -10.61
C GLY A 69 0.21 15.76 -10.71
N ARG A 70 0.37 16.58 -9.66
CA ARG A 70 1.41 17.62 -9.57
C ARG A 70 2.63 17.18 -8.77
N LEU A 71 2.58 16.03 -8.12
CA LEU A 71 3.73 15.50 -7.38
C LEU A 71 4.85 15.14 -8.36
N GLN A 72 6.05 15.60 -8.07
CA GLN A 72 7.26 15.32 -8.86
C GLN A 72 8.12 14.23 -8.21
N GLU A 73 7.46 13.29 -7.54
CA GLU A 73 8.12 12.17 -6.87
C GLU A 73 8.14 10.95 -7.80
N PRO A 74 9.34 10.38 -8.11
CA PRO A 74 9.46 9.28 -9.07
C PRO A 74 8.68 8.02 -8.70
N HIS A 75 8.44 7.79 -7.41
CA HIS A 75 7.76 6.61 -6.89
C HIS A 75 6.23 6.77 -6.75
N VAL A 76 5.68 7.93 -7.14
CA VAL A 76 4.25 8.16 -7.33
C VAL A 76 3.90 7.87 -8.78
N VAL A 77 2.87 7.03 -9.02
CA VAL A 77 2.43 6.81 -10.41
C VAL A 77 1.95 8.12 -11.03
N PRO A 78 2.48 8.51 -12.22
CA PRO A 78 2.03 9.73 -12.89
C PRO A 78 0.58 9.64 -13.34
N ILE A 79 -0.24 10.62 -12.96
CA ILE A 79 -1.60 10.81 -13.46
C ILE A 79 -1.53 11.74 -14.68
N HIS A 80 -2.05 11.28 -15.82
CA HIS A 80 -2.04 12.04 -17.07
C HIS A 80 -3.33 12.84 -17.28
N ASP A 81 -4.48 12.24 -16.89
CA ASP A 81 -5.78 12.86 -17.05
C ASP A 81 -6.81 12.25 -16.10
N TYR A 82 -7.88 12.97 -15.82
CA TYR A 82 -9.01 12.50 -15.03
C TYR A 82 -10.26 13.30 -15.39
N GLY A 83 -11.40 12.67 -15.28
CA GLY A 83 -12.65 13.34 -15.61
C GLY A 83 -13.84 12.41 -15.61
N GLU A 84 -14.77 12.71 -16.50
CA GLU A 84 -16.03 12.00 -16.68
C GLU A 84 -16.33 11.84 -18.17
N ILE A 85 -16.70 10.64 -18.57
CA ILE A 85 -17.20 10.32 -19.91
C ILE A 85 -18.51 9.55 -19.73
N ASP A 86 -19.58 10.02 -20.37
CA ASP A 86 -20.91 9.39 -20.33
C ASP A 86 -21.41 9.07 -18.90
N GLY A 87 -21.15 9.98 -17.96
CA GLY A 87 -21.56 9.82 -16.55
C GLY A 87 -20.65 8.92 -15.71
N GLN A 88 -19.60 8.35 -16.29
CA GLN A 88 -18.64 7.50 -15.60
C GLN A 88 -17.32 8.25 -15.34
N MET A 89 -16.91 8.29 -14.08
CA MET A 89 -15.62 8.87 -13.68
C MET A 89 -14.46 7.96 -14.07
N TYR A 90 -13.35 8.57 -14.50
CA TYR A 90 -12.12 7.85 -14.87
C TYR A 90 -10.87 8.56 -14.38
N LEU A 91 -9.78 7.80 -14.32
CA LEU A 91 -8.42 8.26 -14.06
C LEU A 91 -7.49 7.61 -15.08
N GLU A 92 -6.79 8.43 -15.91
CA GLU A 92 -5.72 7.99 -16.80
C GLU A 92 -4.40 8.13 -16.07
N MET A 93 -3.61 7.07 -16.05
CA MET A 93 -2.30 7.06 -15.43
C MET A 93 -1.28 6.32 -16.30
N ARG A 94 0.00 6.54 -16.02
CA ARG A 94 1.06 5.80 -16.67
C ARG A 94 0.88 4.31 -16.48
N LEU A 95 0.96 3.55 -17.56
CA LEU A 95 1.05 2.09 -17.48
C LEU A 95 2.43 1.70 -16.94
N ILE A 96 2.44 0.96 -15.84
CA ILE A 96 3.67 0.44 -15.24
C ILE A 96 3.81 -1.04 -15.58
N GLU A 97 4.93 -1.38 -16.20
CA GLU A 97 5.33 -2.77 -16.43
C GLU A 97 5.94 -3.33 -15.15
N GLY A 98 5.15 -4.01 -14.35
CA GLY A 98 5.55 -4.55 -13.07
C GLY A 98 4.54 -5.55 -12.52
N THR A 99 4.82 -6.01 -11.32
CA THR A 99 3.94 -6.89 -10.55
C THR A 99 3.64 -6.21 -9.22
N ASP A 100 2.42 -6.27 -8.75
CA ASP A 100 2.13 -5.79 -7.41
C ASP A 100 2.85 -6.65 -6.36
N LEU A 101 3.19 -6.02 -5.24
CA LEU A 101 3.99 -6.63 -4.17
C LEU A 101 3.30 -7.84 -3.53
N ASP A 102 1.96 -7.88 -3.50
CA ASP A 102 1.18 -9.01 -2.99
C ASP A 102 1.39 -10.26 -3.86
N ASN A 103 1.29 -10.11 -5.18
CA ASN A 103 1.56 -11.20 -6.12
C ASN A 103 3.04 -11.61 -6.11
N LEU A 104 3.96 -10.66 -5.92
CA LEU A 104 5.38 -10.94 -5.79
C LEU A 104 5.64 -11.81 -4.53
N LEU A 105 5.08 -11.43 -3.38
CA LEU A 105 5.21 -12.18 -2.13
C LEU A 105 4.54 -13.56 -2.22
N LYS A 106 3.36 -13.67 -2.83
CA LYS A 106 2.68 -14.96 -3.04
C LYS A 106 3.47 -15.92 -3.92
N ARG A 107 4.14 -15.39 -4.94
CA ARG A 107 4.88 -16.21 -5.92
C ARG A 107 6.26 -16.62 -5.43
N PHE A 108 6.97 -15.72 -4.77
CA PHE A 108 8.38 -15.91 -4.43
C PHE A 108 8.64 -16.03 -2.93
N GLY A 109 7.61 -15.85 -2.11
CA GLY A 109 7.75 -15.85 -0.65
C GLY A 109 8.33 -14.53 -0.11
N PRO A 110 8.74 -14.53 1.17
CA PRO A 110 9.28 -13.35 1.83
C PRO A 110 10.58 -12.87 1.20
N LEU A 111 10.76 -11.56 1.20
CA LEU A 111 11.96 -10.92 0.65
C LEU A 111 13.16 -11.06 1.58
N THR A 112 14.36 -10.87 1.02
CA THR A 112 15.54 -10.61 1.84
C THR A 112 15.42 -9.24 2.52
N PRO A 113 15.93 -9.04 3.75
CA PRO A 113 15.85 -7.75 4.42
C PRO A 113 16.36 -6.57 3.58
N PRO A 114 17.52 -6.64 2.87
CA PRO A 114 17.96 -5.54 2.02
C PRO A 114 16.98 -5.18 0.91
N ARG A 115 16.36 -6.18 0.25
CA ARG A 115 15.37 -5.95 -0.81
C ARG A 115 14.09 -5.35 -0.25
N ALA A 116 13.61 -5.84 0.89
CA ALA A 116 12.45 -5.27 1.58
C ALA A 116 12.69 -3.80 1.92
N VAL A 117 13.83 -3.46 2.51
CA VAL A 117 14.18 -2.08 2.86
C VAL A 117 14.27 -1.20 1.62
N ALA A 118 14.88 -1.68 0.53
CA ALA A 118 14.97 -0.91 -0.72
C ALA A 118 13.59 -0.53 -1.28
N ILE A 119 12.64 -1.46 -1.29
CA ILE A 119 11.27 -1.20 -1.75
C ILE A 119 10.55 -0.24 -0.79
N ILE A 120 10.64 -0.48 0.52
CA ILE A 120 9.98 0.35 1.54
C ILE A 120 10.51 1.78 1.52
N THR A 121 11.80 1.99 1.29
CA THR A 121 12.40 3.32 1.17
C THR A 121 11.80 4.12 0.01
N GLN A 122 11.59 3.48 -1.12
CA GLN A 122 10.95 4.10 -2.29
C GLN A 122 9.49 4.48 -2.01
N VAL A 123 8.74 3.58 -1.39
CA VAL A 123 7.34 3.84 -0.99
C VAL A 123 7.26 4.95 0.06
N ALA A 124 8.22 4.99 1.00
CA ALA A 124 8.31 6.05 2.00
C ALA A 124 8.51 7.43 1.37
N SER A 125 9.37 7.54 0.34
CA SER A 125 9.55 8.79 -0.42
C SER A 125 8.25 9.25 -1.08
N ALA A 126 7.50 8.32 -1.69
CA ALA A 126 6.19 8.63 -2.28
C ALA A 126 5.18 9.14 -1.23
N LEU A 127 5.14 8.51 -0.06
CA LEU A 127 4.26 8.91 1.04
C LEU A 127 4.63 10.29 1.58
N ASP A 128 5.90 10.53 1.86
CA ASP A 128 6.34 11.83 2.41
C ASP A 128 6.07 12.99 1.44
N ALA A 129 6.26 12.77 0.12
CA ALA A 129 5.92 13.76 -0.89
C ALA A 129 4.41 14.08 -0.91
N ALA A 130 3.56 13.05 -0.78
CA ALA A 130 2.11 13.24 -0.71
C ALA A 130 1.69 13.93 0.59
N HIS A 131 2.24 13.54 1.72
CA HIS A 131 1.96 14.14 3.03
C HIS A 131 2.35 15.62 3.07
N ALA A 132 3.49 15.98 2.49
CA ALA A 132 3.92 17.39 2.34
C ALA A 132 2.95 18.20 1.48
N ALA A 133 2.27 17.58 0.52
CA ALA A 133 1.23 18.19 -0.31
C ALA A 133 -0.17 18.17 0.34
N GLY A 134 -0.30 17.67 1.58
CA GLY A 134 -1.57 17.57 2.31
C GLY A 134 -2.48 16.43 1.86
N VAL A 135 -1.91 15.40 1.20
CA VAL A 135 -2.64 14.19 0.77
C VAL A 135 -2.17 12.99 1.56
N MET A 136 -3.11 12.24 2.15
CA MET A 136 -2.87 10.93 2.74
C MET A 136 -3.23 9.83 1.73
N HIS A 137 -2.47 8.73 1.73
CA HIS A 137 -2.76 7.60 0.86
C HIS A 137 -3.97 6.79 1.34
N ARG A 138 -4.05 6.52 2.64
CA ARG A 138 -5.14 5.84 3.34
C ARG A 138 -5.39 4.37 2.98
N ASP A 139 -4.72 3.83 1.98
CA ASP A 139 -4.84 2.42 1.55
C ASP A 139 -3.47 1.83 1.17
N VAL A 140 -2.45 2.09 1.99
CA VAL A 140 -1.11 1.52 1.81
C VAL A 140 -1.18 0.02 2.09
N LYS A 141 -0.91 -0.78 1.06
CA LYS A 141 -0.92 -2.25 1.11
C LYS A 141 -0.13 -2.83 -0.07
N PRO A 142 0.30 -4.11 -0.02
CA PRO A 142 1.10 -4.71 -1.09
C PRO A 142 0.45 -4.64 -2.48
N GLN A 143 -0.88 -4.72 -2.58
CA GLN A 143 -1.61 -4.62 -3.86
C GLN A 143 -1.49 -3.25 -4.53
N ASN A 144 -1.20 -2.20 -3.75
CA ASN A 144 -1.06 -0.83 -4.23
C ASN A 144 0.41 -0.40 -4.42
N ILE A 145 1.35 -1.35 -4.39
CA ILE A 145 2.78 -1.14 -4.64
C ILE A 145 3.17 -1.99 -5.84
N LEU A 146 3.42 -1.33 -6.99
CA LEU A 146 3.89 -2.00 -8.20
C LEU A 146 5.42 -2.01 -8.21
N VAL A 147 6.02 -3.18 -8.43
CA VAL A 147 7.47 -3.37 -8.45
C VAL A 147 7.89 -3.82 -9.85
N THR A 148 8.82 -3.09 -10.48
CA THR A 148 9.40 -3.45 -11.78
C THR A 148 10.43 -4.57 -11.62
N ARG A 149 10.97 -5.05 -12.74
CA ARG A 149 12.04 -6.08 -12.73
C ARG A 149 13.34 -5.61 -12.08
N GLU A 150 13.58 -4.31 -12.12
CA GLU A 150 14.76 -3.65 -11.54
C GLU A 150 14.53 -3.22 -10.08
N ASP A 151 13.48 -3.73 -9.42
CA ASP A 151 13.07 -3.37 -8.07
C ASP A 151 12.74 -1.86 -7.90
N PHE A 152 12.35 -1.18 -8.97
CA PHE A 152 11.78 0.15 -8.86
C PHE A 152 10.31 0.05 -8.44
N ALA A 153 9.95 0.72 -7.33
CA ALA A 153 8.61 0.65 -6.79
C ALA A 153 7.79 1.91 -7.14
N TYR A 154 6.53 1.69 -7.47
CA TYR A 154 5.54 2.75 -7.65
C TYR A 154 4.39 2.56 -6.66
N LEU A 155 4.03 3.62 -5.95
CA LEU A 155 2.81 3.66 -5.15
C LEU A 155 1.65 4.13 -6.04
N VAL A 156 0.58 3.33 -6.09
CA VAL A 156 -0.61 3.58 -6.90
C VAL A 156 -1.84 3.76 -6.01
N ASP A 157 -2.92 4.28 -6.60
CA ASP A 157 -4.23 4.39 -5.93
C ASP A 157 -4.24 5.27 -4.67
N PHE A 158 -3.60 6.45 -4.76
CA PHE A 158 -3.70 7.46 -3.70
C PHE A 158 -5.16 7.76 -3.37
N GLY A 159 -5.45 7.73 -2.09
CA GLY A 159 -6.62 8.16 -1.31
C GLY A 159 -7.97 8.48 -1.91
N ILE A 160 -8.11 8.37 -3.23
CA ILE A 160 -9.30 8.73 -4.02
C ILE A 160 -10.60 8.13 -3.43
N ALA A 161 -10.41 7.14 -2.57
CA ALA A 161 -11.45 6.24 -2.16
C ALA A 161 -11.94 6.33 -0.72
N SER A 162 -11.19 6.86 0.19
CA SER A 162 -11.27 6.35 1.57
C SER A 162 -12.12 7.13 2.56
N ALA A 163 -12.68 8.27 2.24
CA ALA A 163 -13.45 9.02 3.22
C ALA A 163 -14.99 8.86 3.14
N THR A 164 -15.48 8.25 2.06
CA THR A 164 -16.88 7.79 1.96
C THR A 164 -16.98 6.26 2.10
N THR A 165 -15.84 5.60 2.18
CA THR A 165 -15.72 4.15 2.01
C THR A 165 -15.76 3.39 3.32
N ASP A 166 -15.39 4.01 4.46
CA ASP A 166 -15.38 3.29 5.74
C ASP A 166 -16.80 2.81 6.11
N GLU A 167 -17.84 3.58 5.83
CA GLU A 167 -19.23 3.14 6.03
C GLU A 167 -19.78 2.24 4.89
N LYS A 168 -19.41 2.51 3.62
CA LYS A 168 -19.92 1.76 2.45
C LYS A 168 -19.13 0.48 2.17
N LEU A 169 -17.84 0.42 2.47
CA LEU A 169 -17.02 -0.80 2.35
C LEU A 169 -17.39 -1.86 3.39
N THR A 170 -17.81 -1.45 4.58
CA THR A 170 -18.34 -2.36 5.61
C THR A 170 -19.60 -3.08 5.09
N GLN A 171 -20.39 -2.45 4.24
CA GLN A 171 -21.62 -3.01 3.67
C GLN A 171 -21.38 -3.96 2.48
N LEU A 172 -20.22 -3.88 1.80
CA LEU A 172 -19.97 -4.61 0.55
C LEU A 172 -19.15 -5.92 0.72
N GLY A 173 -18.83 -6.37 1.94
CA GLY A 173 -18.15 -7.65 2.18
C GLY A 173 -16.71 -7.74 1.67
N THR A 174 -16.17 -6.68 1.06
CA THR A 174 -14.82 -6.63 0.46
C THR A 174 -13.73 -6.20 1.46
N ALA A 175 -14.13 -5.94 2.70
CA ALA A 175 -13.34 -5.19 3.69
C ALA A 175 -12.15 -5.96 4.30
N VAL A 176 -12.23 -7.28 4.44
CA VAL A 176 -11.25 -8.07 5.22
C VAL A 176 -9.82 -7.94 4.68
N GLY A 177 -9.65 -7.84 3.37
CA GLY A 177 -8.32 -7.70 2.74
C GLY A 177 -7.62 -6.38 3.07
N THR A 178 -8.34 -5.27 3.07
CA THR A 178 -7.82 -3.92 3.35
C THR A 178 -7.54 -3.71 4.83
N TRP A 179 -8.30 -4.32 5.72
CA TRP A 179 -8.17 -4.14 7.18
C TRP A 179 -6.87 -4.72 7.76
N LYS A 180 -6.19 -5.60 7.03
CA LYS A 180 -4.89 -6.19 7.44
C LYS A 180 -3.78 -5.17 7.68
N TYR A 181 -3.92 -3.95 7.14
CA TYR A 181 -2.91 -2.88 7.22
C TYR A 181 -3.50 -1.61 7.85
N MET A 182 -4.74 -1.67 8.31
CA MET A 182 -5.46 -0.50 8.78
C MET A 182 -5.03 -0.11 10.20
N ALA A 183 -4.70 1.17 10.37
CA ALA A 183 -4.27 1.69 11.66
C ALA A 183 -5.40 1.70 12.70
N PRO A 184 -5.10 1.50 14.01
CA PRO A 184 -6.08 1.41 15.08
C PRO A 184 -7.07 2.57 15.12
N GLU A 185 -6.59 3.81 14.95
CA GLU A 185 -7.42 5.03 14.99
C GLU A 185 -8.49 5.08 13.89
N ARG A 186 -8.36 4.28 12.83
CA ARG A 186 -9.39 4.18 11.79
C ARG A 186 -10.59 3.31 12.18
N PHE A 187 -10.47 2.55 13.28
CA PHE A 187 -11.56 1.76 13.86
C PHE A 187 -12.23 2.47 15.03
N SER A 188 -11.71 3.60 15.46
CA SER A 188 -12.24 4.45 16.51
C SER A 188 -12.72 5.80 15.93
N ASN A 189 -13.27 6.66 16.80
CA ASN A 189 -13.65 8.02 16.42
C ASN A 189 -12.49 9.03 16.57
N ASP A 190 -11.25 8.55 16.62
CA ASP A 190 -10.06 9.39 16.75
C ASP A 190 -9.72 10.10 15.44
N GLU A 191 -8.97 11.19 15.53
CA GLU A 191 -8.49 11.90 14.35
C GLU A 191 -7.50 11.04 13.56
N VAL A 192 -7.79 10.79 12.29
CA VAL A 192 -6.92 10.07 11.37
C VAL A 192 -5.97 11.03 10.69
N THR A 193 -4.68 10.89 10.94
CA THR A 193 -3.61 11.69 10.33
C THR A 193 -2.75 10.85 9.37
N TYR A 194 -1.79 11.48 8.69
CA TYR A 194 -0.80 10.81 7.84
C TYR A 194 -0.03 9.67 8.56
N ARG A 195 -0.03 9.65 9.89
CA ARG A 195 0.58 8.57 10.69
C ARG A 195 -0.14 7.23 10.55
N ALA A 196 -1.37 7.21 10.02
CA ALA A 196 -2.04 5.98 9.63
C ALA A 196 -1.36 5.30 8.43
N ASP A 197 -0.82 6.06 7.48
CA ASP A 197 -0.05 5.52 6.35
C ASP A 197 1.29 4.94 6.82
N ILE A 198 1.92 5.56 7.83
CA ILE A 198 3.17 5.04 8.44
C ILE A 198 2.93 3.70 9.13
N TYR A 199 1.82 3.56 9.86
CA TYR A 199 1.41 2.27 10.43
C TYR A 199 1.23 1.19 9.35
N ALA A 200 0.51 1.53 8.29
CA ALA A 200 0.28 0.62 7.17
C ALA A 200 1.60 0.22 6.47
N LEU A 201 2.53 1.18 6.28
CA LEU A 201 3.86 0.90 5.72
C LEU A 201 4.68 -0.04 6.60
N ALA A 202 4.59 0.09 7.93
CA ALA A 202 5.23 -0.84 8.87
C ALA A 202 4.63 -2.26 8.77
N CYS A 203 3.31 -2.37 8.58
CA CYS A 203 2.64 -3.65 8.31
C CYS A 203 3.15 -4.28 7.01
N VAL A 204 3.33 -3.48 5.95
CA VAL A 204 3.88 -3.95 4.67
C VAL A 204 5.32 -4.40 4.82
N LEU A 205 6.17 -3.65 5.56
CA LEU A 205 7.54 -4.07 5.87
C LEU A 205 7.57 -5.42 6.60
N HIS A 206 6.72 -5.59 7.62
CA HIS A 206 6.59 -6.87 8.32
C HIS A 206 6.28 -8.01 7.35
N GLU A 207 5.30 -7.81 6.44
CA GLU A 207 4.90 -8.83 5.48
C GLU A 207 6.01 -9.12 4.45
N CYS A 208 6.72 -8.09 3.98
CA CYS A 208 7.89 -8.28 3.12
C CYS A 208 8.94 -9.18 3.78
N LEU A 209 9.21 -8.99 5.08
CA LEU A 209 10.21 -9.74 5.82
C LEU A 209 9.77 -11.17 6.16
N THR A 210 8.50 -11.37 6.51
CA THR A 210 7.99 -12.64 7.06
C THR A 210 7.19 -13.47 6.07
N GLY A 211 6.70 -12.85 4.98
CA GLY A 211 5.76 -13.46 4.03
C GLY A 211 4.30 -13.47 4.49
N SER A 212 3.98 -12.73 5.55
CA SER A 212 2.65 -12.71 6.15
C SER A 212 2.32 -11.36 6.75
N PRO A 213 1.05 -10.90 6.66
CA PRO A 213 0.64 -9.71 7.38
C PRO A 213 0.84 -9.86 8.88
N PRO A 214 1.00 -8.76 9.64
CA PRO A 214 1.27 -8.78 11.09
C PRO A 214 0.21 -9.55 11.88
N TYR A 215 -1.05 -9.40 11.49
CA TYR A 215 -2.16 -10.10 12.12
C TYR A 215 -2.94 -10.91 11.08
N ARG A 216 -3.34 -12.12 11.50
CA ARG A 216 -4.21 -13.01 10.73
C ARG A 216 -5.43 -13.30 11.57
N ALA A 217 -6.60 -13.20 10.97
CA ALA A 217 -7.85 -13.51 11.65
C ALA A 217 -8.87 -14.03 10.61
N ASP A 218 -9.77 -14.89 11.10
CA ASP A 218 -10.83 -15.51 10.28
C ASP A 218 -12.04 -14.58 10.10
N SER A 219 -12.12 -13.52 10.89
CA SER A 219 -13.19 -12.53 10.81
C SER A 219 -12.67 -11.09 10.86
N ALA A 220 -13.45 -10.17 10.30
CA ALA A 220 -13.18 -8.74 10.34
C ALA A 220 -13.08 -8.22 11.78
N SER A 221 -13.98 -8.63 12.67
CA SER A 221 -13.98 -8.19 14.08
C SER A 221 -12.73 -8.64 14.84
N MET A 222 -12.28 -9.88 14.62
CA MET A 222 -11.03 -10.37 15.22
C MET A 222 -9.82 -9.58 14.71
N LEU A 223 -9.80 -9.23 13.43
CA LEU A 223 -8.73 -8.44 12.83
C LEU A 223 -8.68 -7.01 13.41
N VAL A 224 -9.85 -6.38 13.59
CA VAL A 224 -9.98 -5.08 14.28
C VAL A 224 -9.42 -5.17 15.70
N THR A 225 -9.84 -6.19 16.47
CA THR A 225 -9.35 -6.41 17.83
C THR A 225 -7.82 -6.57 17.86
N ALA A 226 -7.25 -7.33 16.93
CA ALA A 226 -5.82 -7.53 16.84
C ALA A 226 -5.06 -6.21 16.57
N HIS A 227 -5.52 -5.40 15.62
CA HIS A 227 -4.91 -4.09 15.37
C HIS A 227 -5.00 -3.14 16.55
N MET A 228 -6.10 -3.20 17.32
CA MET A 228 -6.29 -2.31 18.46
C MET A 228 -5.57 -2.78 19.72
N MET A 229 -5.53 -4.08 20.01
CA MET A 229 -5.21 -4.59 21.34
C MET A 229 -4.09 -5.64 21.39
N ASP A 230 -3.89 -6.44 20.31
CA ASP A 230 -2.92 -7.53 20.37
C ASP A 230 -1.48 -7.00 20.37
N PRO A 231 -0.54 -7.72 20.97
CA PRO A 231 0.88 -7.41 20.94
C PRO A 231 1.38 -7.26 19.49
N ILE A 232 2.29 -6.31 19.28
CA ILE A 232 2.93 -6.13 17.96
C ILE A 232 3.88 -7.29 17.72
N PRO A 233 3.77 -8.01 16.58
CA PRO A 233 4.61 -9.15 16.30
C PRO A 233 6.07 -8.76 16.10
N GLN A 234 6.96 -9.65 16.49
CA GLN A 234 8.40 -9.51 16.33
C GLN A 234 8.87 -10.32 15.10
N PRO A 235 9.22 -9.70 13.98
CA PRO A 235 9.56 -10.41 12.74
C PRO A 235 10.75 -11.38 12.90
N SER A 236 11.70 -11.09 13.78
CA SER A 236 12.86 -11.98 14.03
C SER A 236 12.45 -13.32 14.63
N THR A 237 11.32 -13.40 15.34
CA THR A 237 10.77 -14.65 15.90
C THR A 237 9.96 -15.45 14.90
N VAL A 238 9.47 -14.80 13.84
CA VAL A 238 8.64 -15.43 12.80
C VAL A 238 9.51 -16.15 11.77
N ARG A 239 10.64 -15.56 11.39
CA ARG A 239 11.54 -16.10 10.37
C ARG A 239 13.00 -15.93 10.75
N ALA A 240 13.75 -17.01 10.73
CA ALA A 240 15.19 -16.98 10.93
C ALA A 240 15.90 -16.15 9.86
N GLY A 241 16.95 -15.44 10.25
CA GLY A 241 17.73 -14.58 9.34
C GLY A 241 17.22 -13.14 9.22
N ILE A 242 16.12 -12.78 9.91
CA ILE A 242 15.72 -11.38 10.06
C ILE A 242 16.50 -10.81 11.25
N PRO A 243 17.29 -9.72 11.07
CA PRO A 243 17.99 -9.07 12.17
C PRO A 243 17.02 -8.61 13.27
N LYS A 244 17.38 -8.84 14.52
CA LYS A 244 16.53 -8.51 15.68
C LYS A 244 16.19 -7.02 15.79
N ALA A 245 17.05 -6.16 15.25
CA ALA A 245 16.80 -4.72 15.19
C ALA A 245 15.48 -4.36 14.47
N PHE A 246 15.00 -5.18 13.53
CA PHE A 246 13.70 -4.99 12.90
C PHE A 246 12.52 -5.11 13.85
N ASP A 247 12.65 -5.83 14.97
CA ASP A 247 11.58 -5.93 15.97
C ASP A 247 11.25 -4.55 16.54
N THR A 248 12.28 -3.73 16.81
CA THR A 248 12.11 -2.36 17.30
C THR A 248 11.53 -1.45 16.23
N VAL A 249 11.95 -1.60 14.97
CA VAL A 249 11.41 -0.82 13.83
C VAL A 249 9.93 -1.07 13.67
N ILE A 250 9.51 -2.33 13.65
CA ILE A 250 8.10 -2.72 13.52
C ILE A 250 7.30 -2.30 14.75
N ALA A 251 7.83 -2.51 15.96
CA ALA A 251 7.16 -2.12 17.20
C ALA A 251 6.83 -0.62 17.23
N ARG A 252 7.78 0.23 16.81
CA ARG A 252 7.55 1.67 16.73
C ARG A 252 6.63 2.05 15.57
N GLY A 253 6.83 1.50 14.37
CA GLY A 253 6.00 1.81 13.20
C GLY A 253 4.54 1.42 13.40
N MET A 254 4.30 0.30 14.10
CA MET A 254 2.97 -0.22 14.43
C MET A 254 2.46 0.19 15.82
N ALA A 255 3.07 1.17 16.48
CA ALA A 255 2.61 1.65 17.78
C ALA A 255 1.11 1.99 17.72
N LYS A 256 0.38 1.60 18.78
CA LYS A 256 -1.10 1.76 18.81
C LYS A 256 -1.48 3.24 18.82
N GLN A 257 -0.75 4.06 19.58
CA GLN A 257 -0.93 5.50 19.58
C GLN A 257 -0.18 6.14 18.40
N PRO A 258 -0.84 6.98 17.57
CA PRO A 258 -0.17 7.63 16.43
C PRO A 258 1.04 8.47 16.83
N GLY A 259 1.00 9.11 18.02
CA GLY A 259 2.08 9.92 18.55
C GLY A 259 3.40 9.18 18.79
N ASP A 260 3.32 7.88 19.09
CA ASP A 260 4.48 7.04 19.39
C ASP A 260 5.18 6.48 18.13
N ARG A 261 4.56 6.64 16.96
CA ARG A 261 5.11 6.22 15.67
C ARG A 261 6.22 7.15 15.20
N TYR A 262 6.85 6.80 14.09
CA TYR A 262 7.80 7.67 13.39
C TYR A 262 7.12 8.99 12.97
N ALA A 263 7.92 10.06 12.89
CA ALA A 263 7.42 11.36 12.49
C ALA A 263 7.12 11.47 10.99
N SER A 264 7.86 10.70 10.17
CA SER A 264 7.67 10.60 8.72
C SER A 264 7.80 9.13 8.26
N ALA A 265 7.39 8.84 7.04
CA ALA A 265 7.62 7.53 6.42
C ALA A 265 9.12 7.32 6.15
N GLY A 266 9.85 8.38 5.80
CA GLY A 266 11.29 8.38 5.63
C GLY A 266 12.04 8.01 6.92
N ASP A 267 11.58 8.47 8.09
CA ASP A 267 12.18 8.10 9.38
C ASP A 267 12.03 6.59 9.65
N LEU A 268 10.89 6.00 9.29
CA LEU A 268 10.70 4.54 9.36
C LEU A 268 11.67 3.83 8.41
N ALA A 269 11.80 4.30 7.18
CA ALA A 269 12.69 3.72 6.19
C ALA A 269 14.16 3.82 6.59
N LEU A 270 14.57 4.95 7.17
CA LEU A 270 15.92 5.15 7.71
C LEU A 270 16.20 4.15 8.85
N ALA A 271 15.30 4.02 9.80
CA ALA A 271 15.43 3.06 10.89
C ALA A 271 15.52 1.60 10.39
N ALA A 272 14.73 1.27 9.35
CA ALA A 272 14.80 -0.03 8.69
C ALA A 272 16.15 -0.26 7.97
N HIS A 273 16.71 0.78 7.37
CA HIS A 273 18.04 0.73 6.75
C HIS A 273 19.14 0.53 7.81
N GLU A 274 19.07 1.25 8.92
CA GLU A 274 20.00 1.10 10.05
C GLU A 274 19.93 -0.32 10.65
N ALA A 275 18.73 -0.93 10.69
CA ALA A 275 18.54 -2.29 11.15
C ALA A 275 19.27 -3.36 10.30
N LEU A 276 19.60 -3.06 9.03
CA LEU A 276 20.43 -3.92 8.18
C LEU A 276 21.90 -3.93 8.62
N SER A 277 22.37 -2.82 9.15
CA SER A 277 23.80 -2.60 9.46
C SER A 277 24.22 -3.17 10.82
N ASN A 278 23.31 -3.77 11.58
CA ASN A 278 23.52 -4.25 12.95
C ASN A 278 23.58 -5.78 13.17
N PRO A 279 23.83 -6.65 12.16
CA PRO A 279 23.91 -8.10 12.38
C PRO A 279 25.13 -8.50 13.25
N ASP A 280 26.21 -7.72 13.22
CA ASP A 280 27.45 -8.06 13.90
C ASP A 280 27.44 -7.75 15.41
N GLN A 281 26.66 -6.78 15.87
CA GLN A 281 26.54 -6.47 17.30
C GLN A 281 25.77 -7.55 18.07
N ASP A 282 24.69 -8.07 17.49
CA ASP A 282 23.91 -9.17 18.09
C ASP A 282 24.74 -10.45 18.13
N HIS A 283 25.53 -10.72 17.08
CA HIS A 283 26.43 -11.90 17.04
C HIS A 283 27.56 -11.79 18.03
N ALA A 284 28.18 -10.62 18.19
CA ALA A 284 29.23 -10.36 19.19
C ALA A 284 28.69 -10.48 20.61
N ALA A 285 27.49 -9.95 20.90
CA ALA A 285 26.85 -10.09 22.20
C ALA A 285 26.50 -11.54 22.55
N ASP A 286 26.06 -12.35 21.59
CA ASP A 286 25.77 -13.77 21.76
C ASP A 286 27.07 -14.58 22.00
N ILE A 287 28.15 -14.25 21.31
CA ILE A 287 29.48 -14.89 21.56
C ILE A 287 29.99 -14.56 22.96
N LEU A 288 29.87 -13.30 23.38
CA LEU A 288 30.30 -12.87 24.71
C LEU A 288 29.45 -13.52 25.80
N ARG A 289 28.15 -13.63 25.65
CA ARG A 289 27.28 -14.30 26.60
C ARG A 289 27.62 -15.78 26.74
N ARG A 290 27.80 -16.51 25.63
CA ARG A 290 28.21 -17.92 25.63
C ARG A 290 29.60 -18.13 26.26
N SER A 291 30.51 -17.17 26.09
CA SER A 291 31.82 -17.20 26.72
C SER A 291 31.76 -17.02 28.23
N GLN A 292 30.81 -16.23 28.74
CA GLN A 292 30.59 -16.01 30.18
C GLN A 292 29.85 -17.18 30.85
N GLU A 293 28.97 -17.89 30.10
CA GLU A 293 28.27 -19.09 30.60
C GLU A 293 29.17 -20.34 30.64
N ALA A 294 30.31 -20.30 29.94
CA ALA A 294 31.28 -21.40 29.87
C ALA A 294 32.44 -21.27 30.91
N THR A 295 32.41 -20.25 31.78
CA THR A 295 33.39 -20.01 32.85
C THR A 295 32.74 -20.22 34.20
#